data_a4415a4f9216502b8ede753d5b463e1a
#
_entry.id   a4415a4f9216502b8ede753d5b463e1a
#
_cell.length_a   1.000
_cell.length_b   1.000
_cell.length_c   1.000
_cell.angle_alpha   90.00
_cell.angle_beta   90.00
_cell.angle_gamma   90.00
#
_symmetry.space_group_name_H-M   'P 1'
#
loop_
_entity.id
_entity.type
_entity.pdbx_description
1 polymer ?
#
loop_
_entity_poly.entity_id
_entity_poly.type
_entity_poly.pdbx_seq_one_letter_code
_entity_poly.pdbx_strand_id
1 'polypeptide(L)'
;MQRLTLAGGIPETLKGSIVALGNFDGFHLGHQAVVGRAIQRAFHERRPVIVATFDPHPVHFFKPDLPPFRLTTLDQRERLFAHAGADAMLVFEFNRELASMDADAFVAEVLKQRIGAAGVITGDDFSFGKGRSGDVAVLAKLGAEHGIAAEAVPQVLLNGERISSGRIREALIAGDSATATHMLSRDYAIEGVVQDGDRRGRELGYPTANMVLGDYQRPRYGIYAVRVTLEDGTEHPGVASLGIRPTFDPPQELLETHLLDFDADLYGRKIEVALHAFIRDEKKFDDIGALVTHMRRDEAQARHLLALD
;
A
#
# COMPACT_ATOMS: atom_id res chain seq x y z
N MET A 1 3.08 9.69 14.03
CA MET A 1 3.48 10.56 12.88
C MET A 1 2.33 11.52 12.57
N GLN A 2 2.60 12.70 12.00
CA GLN A 2 1.55 13.65 11.58
C GLN A 2 1.22 13.47 10.10
N ARG A 3 -0.08 13.45 9.75
CA ARG A 3 -0.54 13.54 8.35
C ARG A 3 -0.83 15.00 8.03
N LEU A 4 -0.15 15.53 7.02
CA LEU A 4 -0.21 16.92 6.61
C LEU A 4 -0.82 17.06 5.22
N THR A 5 -1.39 18.23 4.94
CA THR A 5 -1.77 18.67 3.59
C THR A 5 -1.19 20.05 3.33
N LEU A 6 -1.01 20.41 2.06
CA LEU A 6 -0.53 21.77 1.74
C LEU A 6 -1.50 22.86 2.21
N ALA A 7 -2.80 22.61 2.16
CA ALA A 7 -3.81 23.57 2.62
C ALA A 7 -3.72 23.83 4.13
N GLY A 8 -3.40 22.79 4.92
CA GLY A 8 -3.21 22.92 6.37
C GLY A 8 -1.88 23.57 6.78
N GLY A 9 -0.98 23.79 5.82
CA GLY A 9 0.36 24.35 6.07
C GLY A 9 1.34 23.35 6.68
N ILE A 10 2.61 23.72 6.71
CA ILE A 10 3.70 22.94 7.31
C ILE A 10 4.09 23.58 8.65
N PRO A 11 4.02 22.84 9.76
CA PRO A 11 4.45 23.35 11.07
C PRO A 11 5.90 23.85 11.04
N GLU A 12 6.20 24.91 11.79
CA GLU A 12 7.55 25.48 11.87
C GLU A 12 8.61 24.47 12.30
N THR A 13 8.24 23.50 13.14
CA THR A 13 9.12 22.39 13.58
C THR A 13 9.54 21.46 12.45
N LEU A 14 8.83 21.48 11.32
CA LEU A 14 9.10 20.66 10.13
C LEU A 14 9.69 21.49 8.97
N LYS A 15 9.87 22.81 9.13
CA LYS A 15 10.59 23.63 8.15
C LYS A 15 12.06 23.23 8.09
N GLY A 16 12.66 23.36 6.91
CA GLY A 16 14.02 22.90 6.68
C GLY A 16 14.16 21.38 6.59
N SER A 17 13.07 20.65 6.36
CA SER A 17 13.06 19.18 6.26
C SER A 17 13.81 18.65 5.04
N ILE A 18 14.22 17.39 5.14
CA ILE A 18 14.54 16.54 3.98
C ILE A 18 13.25 15.86 3.54
N VAL A 19 12.87 16.07 2.29
CA VAL A 19 11.61 15.55 1.73
C VAL A 19 11.89 14.34 0.86
N ALA A 20 11.39 13.17 1.22
CA ALA A 20 11.29 12.04 0.30
C ALA A 20 10.03 12.23 -0.56
N LEU A 21 10.18 12.32 -1.87
CA LEU A 21 9.08 12.67 -2.79
C LEU A 21 8.82 11.54 -3.79
N GLY A 22 7.59 11.03 -3.82
CA GLY A 22 7.16 9.96 -4.72
C GLY A 22 5.72 9.53 -4.49
N ASN A 23 5.21 8.61 -5.31
CA ASN A 23 3.86 8.05 -5.11
C ASN A 23 3.82 7.07 -3.93
N PHE A 24 4.88 6.36 -3.69
CA PHE A 24 5.08 5.39 -2.60
C PHE A 24 3.96 4.35 -2.45
N ASP A 25 3.19 4.09 -3.52
CA ASP A 25 2.14 3.07 -3.50
C ASP A 25 2.76 1.68 -3.37
N GLY A 26 2.34 0.96 -2.31
CA GLY A 26 2.92 -0.33 -1.91
C GLY A 26 4.15 -0.23 -1.02
N PHE A 27 4.83 0.89 -0.93
CA PHE A 27 6.04 1.10 -0.12
C PHE A 27 7.05 -0.07 -0.21
N HIS A 28 7.35 -0.47 -1.45
CA HIS A 28 8.26 -1.56 -1.78
C HIS A 28 9.74 -1.20 -1.52
N LEU A 29 10.66 -2.17 -1.63
CA LEU A 29 12.09 -1.98 -1.33
C LEU A 29 12.73 -0.77 -2.05
N GLY A 30 12.33 -0.47 -3.30
CA GLY A 30 12.77 0.74 -4.00
C GLY A 30 12.29 2.03 -3.32
N HIS A 31 11.05 2.06 -2.85
CA HIS A 31 10.51 3.17 -2.07
C HIS A 31 11.19 3.31 -0.69
N GLN A 32 11.43 2.17 -0.04
CA GLN A 32 12.14 2.12 1.25
C GLN A 32 13.58 2.66 1.11
N ALA A 33 14.26 2.39 -0.01
CA ALA A 33 15.58 2.95 -0.28
C ALA A 33 15.55 4.49 -0.38
N VAL A 34 14.55 5.06 -1.06
CA VAL A 34 14.37 6.53 -1.16
C VAL A 34 14.12 7.15 0.22
N VAL A 35 13.16 6.61 0.97
CA VAL A 35 12.81 7.12 2.30
C VAL A 35 13.96 6.90 3.28
N GLY A 36 14.61 5.73 3.26
CA GLY A 36 15.77 5.43 4.10
C GLY A 36 16.95 6.38 3.82
N ARG A 37 17.17 6.75 2.55
CA ARG A 37 18.18 7.75 2.20
C ARG A 37 17.84 9.15 2.73
N ALA A 38 16.56 9.54 2.68
CA ALA A 38 16.10 10.80 3.26
C ALA A 38 16.30 10.82 4.78
N ILE A 39 15.96 9.74 5.48
CA ILE A 39 16.16 9.61 6.93
C ILE A 39 17.65 9.66 7.29
N GLN A 40 18.50 8.92 6.57
CA GLN A 40 19.94 8.93 6.79
C GLN A 40 20.52 10.35 6.65
N ARG A 41 20.16 11.05 5.59
CA ARG A 41 20.60 12.41 5.35
C ARG A 41 20.10 13.38 6.42
N ALA A 42 18.82 13.31 6.76
CA ALA A 42 18.21 14.15 7.79
C ALA A 42 18.87 13.96 9.15
N PHE A 43 19.18 12.72 9.51
CA PHE A 43 19.92 12.40 10.75
C PHE A 43 21.28 13.13 10.79
N HIS A 44 22.06 13.07 9.71
CA HIS A 44 23.36 13.74 9.62
C HIS A 44 23.25 15.27 9.66
N GLU A 45 22.23 15.82 9.03
CA GLU A 45 21.99 17.27 8.97
C GLU A 45 21.16 17.79 10.16
N ARG A 46 20.70 16.92 11.07
CA ARG A 46 19.80 17.23 12.20
C ARG A 46 18.54 17.95 11.75
N ARG A 47 17.87 17.40 10.75
CA ARG A 47 16.66 17.94 10.13
C ARG A 47 15.50 16.95 10.26
N PRO A 48 14.26 17.44 10.25
CA PRO A 48 13.10 16.55 10.16
C PRO A 48 12.97 15.91 8.77
N VAL A 49 12.24 14.79 8.71
CA VAL A 49 11.92 14.07 7.48
C VAL A 49 10.43 14.15 7.19
N ILE A 50 10.10 14.61 5.99
CA ILE A 50 8.74 14.53 5.45
C ILE A 50 8.73 13.53 4.29
N VAL A 51 7.83 12.55 4.33
CA VAL A 51 7.54 11.71 3.18
C VAL A 51 6.33 12.28 2.46
N ALA A 52 6.53 12.77 1.24
CA ALA A 52 5.51 13.43 0.44
C ALA A 52 4.96 12.48 -0.63
N THR A 53 3.66 12.25 -0.60
CA THR A 53 2.92 11.34 -1.51
C THR A 53 1.71 12.06 -2.12
N PHE A 54 1.05 11.41 -3.10
CA PHE A 54 -0.07 11.99 -3.83
C PHE A 54 -1.35 11.19 -3.61
N ASP A 55 -2.48 11.89 -3.46
CA ASP A 55 -3.81 11.30 -3.46
C ASP A 55 -4.82 12.29 -4.10
N PRO A 56 -5.65 11.85 -5.09
CA PRO A 56 -5.59 10.54 -5.73
C PRO A 56 -4.25 10.27 -6.41
N HIS A 57 -3.99 9.00 -6.70
CA HIS A 57 -2.79 8.62 -7.45
C HIS A 57 -2.78 9.31 -8.83
N PRO A 58 -1.66 9.94 -9.27
CA PRO A 58 -1.62 10.71 -10.52
C PRO A 58 -2.16 9.95 -11.74
N VAL A 59 -1.87 8.66 -11.86
CA VAL A 59 -2.40 7.82 -12.96
C VAL A 59 -3.93 7.77 -12.92
N HIS A 60 -4.54 7.64 -11.75
CA HIS A 60 -6.00 7.59 -11.60
C HIS A 60 -6.65 8.95 -11.93
N PHE A 61 -5.98 10.05 -11.58
CA PHE A 61 -6.45 11.38 -11.96
C PHE A 61 -6.55 11.57 -13.50
N PHE A 62 -5.54 11.09 -14.25
CA PHE A 62 -5.54 11.19 -15.71
C PHE A 62 -6.36 10.10 -16.40
N LYS A 63 -6.62 8.98 -15.75
CA LYS A 63 -7.35 7.82 -16.26
C LYS A 63 -8.33 7.31 -15.21
N PRO A 64 -9.45 8.03 -14.95
CA PRO A 64 -10.38 7.68 -13.87
C PRO A 64 -11.12 6.36 -14.10
N ASP A 65 -11.22 5.91 -15.36
CA ASP A 65 -11.90 4.65 -15.72
C ASP A 65 -11.02 3.41 -15.56
N LEU A 66 -9.76 3.55 -15.07
CA LEU A 66 -8.94 2.39 -14.76
C LEU A 66 -9.55 1.58 -13.62
N PRO A 67 -9.46 0.24 -13.71
CA PRO A 67 -9.87 -0.61 -12.60
C PRO A 67 -9.07 -0.27 -11.33
N PRO A 68 -9.58 -0.61 -10.16
CA PRO A 68 -8.85 -0.44 -8.90
C PRO A 68 -7.46 -1.08 -8.95
N PHE A 69 -6.43 -0.34 -8.52
CA PHE A 69 -5.03 -0.77 -8.60
C PHE A 69 -4.16 -0.38 -7.41
N ARG A 70 -4.75 0.20 -6.37
CA ARG A 70 -4.03 0.68 -5.18
C ARG A 70 -3.38 -0.49 -4.44
N LEU A 71 -2.10 -0.36 -4.09
CA LEU A 71 -1.41 -1.35 -3.27
C LEU A 71 -1.51 -1.04 -1.78
N THR A 72 -1.60 0.24 -1.41
CA THR A 72 -1.70 0.69 -0.01
C THR A 72 -2.65 1.87 0.13
N THR A 73 -3.45 1.88 1.18
CA THR A 73 -4.22 3.07 1.59
C THR A 73 -3.30 4.16 2.15
N LEU A 74 -3.83 5.37 2.36
CA LEU A 74 -3.09 6.42 3.06
C LEU A 74 -2.78 6.03 4.52
N ASP A 75 -3.69 5.32 5.19
CA ASP A 75 -3.49 4.85 6.56
C ASP A 75 -2.36 3.83 6.65
N GLN A 76 -2.31 2.88 5.72
CA GLN A 76 -1.20 1.93 5.63
C GLN A 76 0.12 2.64 5.32
N ARG A 77 0.14 3.59 4.37
CA ARG A 77 1.35 4.37 4.07
C ARG A 77 1.83 5.15 5.29
N GLU A 78 0.93 5.78 6.02
CA GLU A 78 1.27 6.52 7.25
C GLU A 78 1.94 5.61 8.28
N ARG A 79 1.38 4.42 8.54
CA ARG A 79 2.00 3.44 9.45
C ARG A 79 3.37 2.98 8.95
N LEU A 80 3.50 2.68 7.66
CA LEU A 80 4.76 2.24 7.06
C LEU A 80 5.85 3.32 7.10
N PHE A 81 5.50 4.58 6.82
CA PHE A 81 6.44 5.70 6.90
C PHE A 81 6.85 6.01 8.33
N ALA A 82 5.90 5.94 9.28
CA ALA A 82 6.20 6.07 10.71
C ALA A 82 7.17 4.99 11.18
N HIS A 83 6.93 3.74 10.79
CA HIS A 83 7.82 2.62 11.12
C HIS A 83 9.22 2.80 10.50
N ALA A 84 9.30 3.37 9.32
CA ALA A 84 10.59 3.70 8.69
C ALA A 84 11.34 4.84 9.39
N GLY A 85 10.68 5.64 10.26
CA GLY A 85 11.28 6.73 11.01
C GLY A 85 11.04 8.13 10.43
N ALA A 86 10.01 8.30 9.59
CA ALA A 86 9.60 9.63 9.12
C ALA A 86 8.87 10.41 10.23
N ASP A 87 9.07 11.75 10.28
CA ASP A 87 8.40 12.63 11.23
C ASP A 87 6.98 12.98 10.79
N ALA A 88 6.77 13.14 9.47
CA ALA A 88 5.46 13.46 8.91
C ALA A 88 5.25 12.85 7.52
N MET A 89 3.97 12.57 7.20
CA MET A 89 3.50 12.28 5.85
C MET A 89 2.78 13.51 5.30
N LEU A 90 3.25 14.04 4.18
CA LEU A 90 2.57 15.10 3.44
C LEU A 90 1.80 14.48 2.27
N VAL A 91 0.48 14.69 2.24
CA VAL A 91 -0.37 14.26 1.14
C VAL A 91 -0.65 15.45 0.23
N PHE A 92 -0.13 15.37 -1.00
CA PHE A 92 -0.52 16.28 -2.07
C PHE A 92 -1.87 15.86 -2.63
N GLU A 93 -2.85 16.76 -2.58
CA GLU A 93 -4.06 16.60 -3.37
C GLU A 93 -3.72 16.74 -4.85
N PHE A 94 -3.72 15.60 -5.57
CA PHE A 94 -3.41 15.62 -6.99
C PHE A 94 -4.64 16.06 -7.79
N ASN A 95 -4.71 17.34 -8.05
CA ASN A 95 -5.81 18.00 -8.74
C ASN A 95 -5.33 18.71 -10.02
N ARG A 96 -6.24 19.41 -10.71
CA ARG A 96 -5.92 20.12 -11.97
C ARG A 96 -4.87 21.21 -11.76
N GLU A 97 -4.89 21.91 -10.64
CA GLU A 97 -3.92 22.96 -10.33
C GLU A 97 -2.50 22.37 -10.28
N LEU A 98 -2.30 21.33 -9.46
CA LEU A 98 -1.00 20.65 -9.35
C LEU A 98 -0.57 19.99 -10.67
N ALA A 99 -1.49 19.37 -11.39
CA ALA A 99 -1.21 18.72 -12.69
C ALA A 99 -0.83 19.69 -13.81
N SER A 100 -1.24 20.96 -13.71
CA SER A 100 -0.91 22.01 -14.69
C SER A 100 0.29 22.87 -14.30
N MET A 101 0.85 22.67 -13.11
CA MET A 101 1.97 23.44 -12.57
C MET A 101 3.27 23.08 -13.30
N ASP A 102 4.00 24.07 -13.77
CA ASP A 102 5.30 23.87 -14.40
C ASP A 102 6.35 23.43 -13.38
N ALA A 103 7.44 22.80 -13.85
CA ALA A 103 8.48 22.26 -12.99
C ALA A 103 9.13 23.35 -12.11
N ASP A 104 9.37 24.53 -12.66
CA ASP A 104 9.93 25.67 -11.92
C ASP A 104 8.98 26.12 -10.80
N ALA A 105 7.71 26.36 -11.12
CA ALA A 105 6.70 26.74 -10.14
C ALA A 105 6.57 25.70 -9.01
N PHE A 106 6.61 24.40 -9.34
CA PHE A 106 6.57 23.35 -8.33
C PHE A 106 7.75 23.44 -7.36
N VAL A 107 8.97 23.68 -7.84
CA VAL A 107 10.15 23.81 -6.98
C VAL A 107 10.09 25.10 -6.16
N ALA A 108 9.79 26.24 -6.80
CA ALA A 108 9.78 27.54 -6.15
C ALA A 108 8.64 27.71 -5.15
N GLU A 109 7.42 27.42 -5.56
CA GLU A 109 6.22 27.67 -4.76
C GLU A 109 5.95 26.53 -3.76
N VAL A 110 6.01 25.27 -4.23
CA VAL A 110 5.64 24.15 -3.38
C VAL A 110 6.79 23.72 -2.49
N LEU A 111 7.93 23.34 -3.08
CA LEU A 111 9.05 22.80 -2.29
C LEU A 111 9.70 23.88 -1.44
N LYS A 112 9.95 25.07 -2.01
CA LYS A 112 10.63 26.14 -1.28
C LYS A 112 9.70 26.96 -0.38
N GLN A 113 8.67 27.57 -0.93
CA GLN A 113 7.86 28.54 -0.19
C GLN A 113 6.89 27.84 0.78
N ARG A 114 6.11 26.85 0.30
CA ARG A 114 5.07 26.20 1.13
C ARG A 114 5.67 25.19 2.09
N ILE A 115 6.53 24.29 1.63
CA ILE A 115 7.15 23.26 2.49
C ILE A 115 8.35 23.82 3.25
N GLY A 116 9.17 24.64 2.62
CA GLY A 116 10.44 25.12 3.21
C GLY A 116 11.48 24.00 3.23
N ALA A 117 11.51 23.14 2.20
CA ALA A 117 12.45 22.03 2.10
C ALA A 117 13.90 22.51 2.03
N ALA A 118 14.81 21.84 2.73
CA ALA A 118 16.26 22.00 2.60
C ALA A 118 16.86 21.00 1.62
N GLY A 119 16.23 19.85 1.46
CA GLY A 119 16.63 18.84 0.49
C GLY A 119 15.45 17.98 0.03
N VAL A 120 15.59 17.40 -1.16
CA VAL A 120 14.59 16.49 -1.75
C VAL A 120 15.29 15.22 -2.23
N ILE A 121 14.75 14.08 -1.86
CA ILE A 121 15.22 12.75 -2.28
C ILE A 121 14.12 12.09 -3.10
N THR A 122 14.47 11.57 -4.27
CA THR A 122 13.54 10.88 -5.19
C THR A 122 14.15 9.58 -5.70
N GLY A 123 13.35 8.75 -6.39
CA GLY A 123 13.90 7.71 -7.27
C GLY A 123 14.51 8.35 -8.53
N ASP A 124 15.41 7.62 -9.18
CA ASP A 124 16.11 8.08 -10.40
C ASP A 124 15.19 8.23 -11.64
N ASP A 125 14.00 7.63 -11.59
CA ASP A 125 12.96 7.72 -12.62
C ASP A 125 11.87 8.75 -12.32
N PHE A 126 12.05 9.54 -11.27
CA PHE A 126 11.07 10.55 -10.87
C PHE A 126 10.88 11.61 -11.94
N SER A 127 9.63 11.95 -12.19
CA SER A 127 9.27 13.02 -13.11
C SER A 127 8.10 13.84 -12.53
N PHE A 128 8.12 15.13 -12.77
CA PHE A 128 7.17 16.09 -12.22
C PHE A 128 6.88 17.24 -13.19
N GLY A 129 6.01 18.15 -12.78
CA GLY A 129 5.60 19.27 -13.60
C GLY A 129 4.67 18.88 -14.74
N LYS A 130 4.04 19.89 -15.33
CA LYS A 130 3.11 19.72 -16.45
C LYS A 130 3.72 18.92 -17.61
N GLY A 131 3.01 17.88 -18.04
CA GLY A 131 3.48 17.02 -19.11
C GLY A 131 4.75 16.23 -18.79
N ARG A 132 5.14 16.09 -17.51
CA ARG A 132 6.38 15.44 -17.04
C ARG A 132 7.63 16.17 -17.56
N SER A 133 7.58 17.51 -17.63
CA SER A 133 8.67 18.35 -18.15
C SER A 133 9.90 18.39 -17.23
N GLY A 134 9.77 18.02 -15.94
CA GLY A 134 10.84 17.90 -14.97
C GLY A 134 11.24 16.45 -14.73
N ASP A 135 12.53 16.19 -14.71
CA ASP A 135 13.19 14.97 -14.26
C ASP A 135 14.12 15.24 -13.09
N VAL A 136 14.93 14.27 -12.68
CA VAL A 136 15.88 14.42 -11.56
C VAL A 136 16.98 15.45 -11.84
N ALA A 137 17.39 15.65 -13.10
CA ALA A 137 18.38 16.64 -13.48
C ALA A 137 17.81 18.06 -13.43
N VAL A 138 16.57 18.23 -13.90
CA VAL A 138 15.81 19.48 -13.79
C VAL A 138 15.55 19.80 -12.32
N LEU A 139 15.16 18.82 -11.50
CA LEU A 139 14.97 19.01 -10.05
C LEU A 139 16.25 19.45 -9.36
N ALA A 140 17.40 18.87 -9.71
CA ALA A 140 18.68 19.24 -9.14
C ALA A 140 19.08 20.69 -9.52
N LYS A 141 18.89 21.07 -10.78
CA LYS A 141 19.17 22.43 -11.26
C LYS A 141 18.29 23.47 -10.56
N LEU A 142 16.97 23.31 -10.67
CA LEU A 142 16.01 24.26 -10.08
C LEU A 142 16.11 24.28 -8.55
N GLY A 143 16.33 23.12 -7.93
CA GLY A 143 16.56 23.03 -6.49
C GLY A 143 17.76 23.89 -6.04
N ALA A 144 18.89 23.80 -6.76
CA ALA A 144 20.08 24.59 -6.44
C ALA A 144 19.81 26.11 -6.52
N GLU A 145 19.02 26.57 -7.48
CA GLU A 145 18.62 27.99 -7.63
C GLU A 145 17.81 28.49 -6.41
N HIS A 146 17.08 27.60 -5.74
CA HIS A 146 16.26 27.88 -4.56
C HIS A 146 16.91 27.42 -3.23
N GLY A 147 18.15 26.95 -3.24
CA GLY A 147 18.85 26.46 -2.05
C GLY A 147 18.28 25.14 -1.51
N ILE A 148 17.75 24.30 -2.38
CA ILE A 148 17.28 22.94 -2.10
C ILE A 148 18.24 21.94 -2.74
N ALA A 149 18.88 21.10 -1.95
CA ALA A 149 19.77 20.08 -2.49
C ALA A 149 18.96 18.83 -2.88
N ALA A 150 18.87 18.54 -4.17
CA ALA A 150 18.16 17.35 -4.68
C ALA A 150 19.13 16.17 -4.86
N GLU A 151 18.64 14.97 -4.59
CA GLU A 151 19.37 13.71 -4.74
C GLU A 151 18.45 12.63 -5.30
N ALA A 152 18.95 11.82 -6.23
CA ALA A 152 18.24 10.67 -6.77
C ALA A 152 18.83 9.37 -6.25
N VAL A 153 17.97 8.43 -5.87
CA VAL A 153 18.35 7.08 -5.41
C VAL A 153 18.20 6.12 -6.59
N PRO A 154 19.26 5.32 -6.88
CA PRO A 154 19.22 4.33 -7.94
C PRO A 154 18.13 3.27 -7.70
N GLN A 155 17.68 2.64 -8.78
CA GLN A 155 16.69 1.57 -8.74
C GLN A 155 17.20 0.37 -7.95
N VAL A 156 16.35 -0.19 -7.12
CA VAL A 156 16.59 -1.46 -6.43
C VAL A 156 16.16 -2.61 -7.35
N LEU A 157 17.03 -3.60 -7.49
CA LEU A 157 16.80 -4.76 -8.35
C LEU A 157 16.52 -6.02 -7.51
N LEU A 158 15.63 -6.87 -8.01
CA LEU A 158 15.41 -8.23 -7.55
C LEU A 158 15.65 -9.17 -8.73
N ASN A 159 16.64 -10.06 -8.61
CA ASN A 159 17.06 -10.98 -9.69
C ASN A 159 17.42 -10.26 -11.01
N GLY A 160 18.06 -9.08 -10.92
CA GLY A 160 18.45 -8.29 -12.08
C GLY A 160 17.35 -7.44 -12.70
N GLU A 161 16.12 -7.52 -12.19
CA GLU A 161 14.99 -6.75 -12.66
C GLU A 161 14.56 -5.69 -11.63
N ARG A 162 14.12 -4.54 -12.12
CA ARG A 162 13.68 -3.42 -11.30
C ARG A 162 12.49 -3.80 -10.42
N ILE A 163 12.54 -3.46 -9.11
CA ILE A 163 11.39 -3.51 -8.22
C ILE A 163 10.50 -2.30 -8.51
N SER A 164 9.22 -2.55 -8.75
CA SER A 164 8.23 -1.50 -9.02
C SER A 164 6.83 -1.90 -8.58
N SER A 165 5.96 -0.90 -8.32
CA SER A 165 4.54 -1.15 -8.04
C SER A 165 3.83 -1.91 -9.19
N GLY A 166 4.27 -1.70 -10.44
CA GLY A 166 3.74 -2.44 -11.61
C GLY A 166 3.99 -3.93 -11.50
N ARG A 167 5.24 -4.34 -11.26
CA ARG A 167 5.60 -5.77 -11.11
C ARG A 167 4.93 -6.42 -9.90
N ILE A 168 4.74 -5.67 -8.81
CA ILE A 168 4.00 -6.18 -7.65
C ILE A 168 2.55 -6.48 -8.04
N ARG A 169 1.89 -5.60 -8.80
CA ARG A 169 0.53 -5.85 -9.29
C ARG A 169 0.47 -7.06 -10.20
N GLU A 170 1.43 -7.22 -11.11
CA GLU A 170 1.55 -8.41 -11.97
C GLU A 170 1.70 -9.69 -11.17
N ALA A 171 2.57 -9.71 -10.16
CA ALA A 171 2.76 -10.85 -9.26
C ALA A 171 1.48 -11.19 -8.49
N LEU A 172 0.76 -10.18 -7.97
CA LEU A 172 -0.52 -10.38 -7.28
C LEU A 172 -1.59 -10.96 -8.21
N ILE A 173 -1.71 -10.46 -9.45
CA ILE A 173 -2.64 -10.96 -10.47
C ILE A 173 -2.31 -12.41 -10.84
N ALA A 174 -1.03 -12.77 -10.89
CA ALA A 174 -0.58 -14.13 -11.16
C ALA A 174 -0.78 -15.10 -9.97
N GLY A 175 -1.05 -14.58 -8.76
CA GLY A 175 -1.11 -15.36 -7.52
C GLY A 175 0.28 -15.68 -6.95
N ASP A 176 1.32 -15.02 -7.42
CA ASP A 176 2.69 -15.16 -6.91
C ASP A 176 2.92 -14.27 -5.68
N SER A 177 2.33 -14.70 -4.55
CA SER A 177 2.48 -14.01 -3.28
C SER A 177 3.94 -13.90 -2.85
N ALA A 178 4.76 -14.93 -3.13
CA ALA A 178 6.17 -14.94 -2.72
C ALA A 178 6.98 -13.82 -3.39
N THR A 179 6.84 -13.65 -4.70
CA THR A 179 7.50 -12.54 -5.43
C THR A 179 6.99 -11.18 -4.98
N ALA A 180 5.67 -11.03 -4.73
CA ALA A 180 5.11 -9.79 -4.20
C ALA A 180 5.68 -9.48 -2.80
N THR A 181 5.74 -10.46 -1.89
CA THR A 181 6.31 -10.34 -0.54
C THR A 181 7.80 -9.95 -0.59
N HIS A 182 8.60 -10.58 -1.47
CA HIS A 182 10.01 -10.20 -1.62
C HIS A 182 10.18 -8.74 -2.06
N MET A 183 9.38 -8.27 -3.02
CA MET A 183 9.46 -6.88 -3.48
C MET A 183 8.95 -5.88 -2.44
N LEU A 184 7.94 -6.24 -1.66
CA LEU A 184 7.35 -5.41 -0.60
C LEU A 184 8.15 -5.47 0.71
N SER A 185 8.97 -6.51 0.94
CA SER A 185 9.56 -6.91 2.23
C SER A 185 8.55 -7.24 3.33
N ARG A 186 7.31 -7.51 2.96
CA ARG A 186 6.19 -7.94 3.80
C ARG A 186 5.10 -8.54 2.92
N ASP A 187 4.17 -9.26 3.52
CA ASP A 187 3.01 -9.76 2.81
C ASP A 187 2.14 -8.59 2.31
N TYR A 188 1.51 -8.76 1.16
CA TYR A 188 0.52 -7.80 0.65
C TYR A 188 -0.72 -7.85 1.51
N ALA A 189 -1.16 -6.72 2.05
CA ALA A 189 -2.26 -6.64 3.00
C ALA A 189 -3.39 -5.73 2.52
N ILE A 190 -4.62 -6.18 2.78
CA ILE A 190 -5.87 -5.45 2.53
C ILE A 190 -6.49 -5.12 3.88
N GLU A 191 -6.73 -3.84 4.16
CA GLU A 191 -7.44 -3.40 5.35
C GLU A 191 -8.87 -2.99 5.03
N GLY A 192 -9.77 -3.25 5.95
CA GLY A 192 -11.18 -2.88 5.79
C GLY A 192 -11.99 -3.10 7.05
N VAL A 193 -13.24 -2.66 7.01
CA VAL A 193 -14.21 -2.89 8.07
C VAL A 193 -14.97 -4.18 7.77
N VAL A 194 -15.05 -5.06 8.75
CA VAL A 194 -15.80 -6.32 8.65
C VAL A 194 -17.28 -6.01 8.54
N GLN A 195 -17.88 -6.48 7.46
CA GLN A 195 -19.32 -6.31 7.17
C GLN A 195 -20.11 -7.54 7.60
N ASP A 196 -21.41 -7.33 7.86
CA ASP A 196 -22.34 -8.44 8.00
C ASP A 196 -22.41 -9.25 6.69
N GLY A 197 -22.36 -10.57 6.81
CA GLY A 197 -22.52 -11.51 5.71
C GLY A 197 -23.67 -12.47 5.95
N ASP A 198 -23.87 -13.44 5.05
CA ASP A 198 -24.94 -14.44 5.08
C ASP A 198 -24.88 -15.40 6.29
N ARG A 199 -23.83 -15.35 7.10
CA ARG A 199 -23.59 -16.18 8.32
C ARG A 199 -23.57 -17.69 8.05
N ARG A 200 -23.59 -18.14 6.79
CA ARG A 200 -23.60 -19.56 6.40
C ARG A 200 -22.35 -20.31 6.89
N GLY A 201 -21.20 -19.65 6.89
CA GLY A 201 -19.95 -20.21 7.40
C GLY A 201 -20.05 -20.59 8.89
N ARG A 202 -20.77 -19.80 9.71
CA ARG A 202 -20.96 -20.10 11.14
C ARG A 202 -21.69 -21.43 11.36
N GLU A 203 -22.71 -21.74 10.54
CA GLU A 203 -23.46 -23.00 10.62
C GLU A 203 -22.59 -24.22 10.25
N LEU A 204 -21.55 -24.00 9.44
CA LEU A 204 -20.61 -25.04 9.01
C LEU A 204 -19.37 -25.14 9.92
N GLY A 205 -19.30 -24.32 11.00
CA GLY A 205 -18.13 -24.27 11.88
C GLY A 205 -16.97 -23.40 11.38
N TYR A 206 -17.19 -22.61 10.32
CA TYR A 206 -16.19 -21.72 9.70
C TYR A 206 -16.73 -20.27 9.65
N PRO A 207 -16.86 -19.57 10.77
CA PRO A 207 -17.26 -18.17 10.75
C PRO A 207 -16.26 -17.34 9.98
N THR A 208 -16.73 -16.43 9.12
CA THR A 208 -15.90 -15.58 8.26
C THR A 208 -16.13 -14.10 8.53
N ALA A 209 -15.04 -13.35 8.54
CA ALA A 209 -15.02 -11.90 8.48
C ALA A 209 -15.02 -11.48 6.99
N ASN A 210 -16.04 -10.72 6.59
CA ASN A 210 -16.26 -10.34 5.19
C ASN A 210 -15.83 -8.89 4.98
N MET A 211 -14.99 -8.63 4.00
CA MET A 211 -14.54 -7.29 3.63
C MET A 211 -14.69 -7.04 2.14
N VAL A 212 -15.05 -5.82 1.76
CA VAL A 212 -14.96 -5.34 0.37
C VAL A 212 -13.55 -4.83 0.08
N LEU A 213 -13.10 -5.01 -1.16
CA LEU A 213 -11.74 -4.63 -1.55
C LEU A 213 -11.59 -3.12 -1.83
N GLY A 214 -12.66 -2.39 -2.07
CA GLY A 214 -12.57 -0.97 -2.43
C GLY A 214 -11.63 -0.73 -3.62
N ASP A 215 -10.70 0.22 -3.46
CA ASP A 215 -9.73 0.62 -4.51
C ASP A 215 -8.47 -0.25 -4.58
N TYR A 216 -8.37 -1.28 -3.75
CA TYR A 216 -7.19 -2.14 -3.76
C TYR A 216 -7.00 -2.89 -5.09
N GLN A 217 -5.73 -3.13 -5.45
CA GLN A 217 -5.37 -4.08 -6.50
C GLN A 217 -6.03 -5.43 -6.23
N ARG A 218 -6.60 -6.04 -7.28
CA ARG A 218 -7.17 -7.39 -7.20
C ARG A 218 -6.07 -8.43 -7.36
N PRO A 219 -5.73 -9.19 -6.30
CA PRO A 219 -4.94 -10.41 -6.44
C PRO A 219 -5.72 -11.47 -7.22
N ARG A 220 -5.06 -12.54 -7.65
CA ARG A 220 -5.73 -13.70 -8.23
C ARG A 220 -6.83 -14.21 -7.31
N TYR A 221 -8.03 -14.42 -7.85
CA TYR A 221 -9.12 -14.99 -7.05
C TYR A 221 -8.80 -16.43 -6.65
N GLY A 222 -9.13 -16.78 -5.41
CA GLY A 222 -8.83 -18.08 -4.86
C GLY A 222 -8.69 -18.07 -3.34
N ILE A 223 -8.08 -19.13 -2.84
CA ILE A 223 -7.89 -19.38 -1.41
C ILE A 223 -6.46 -19.04 -1.02
N TYR A 224 -6.31 -18.37 0.13
CA TYR A 224 -5.02 -17.89 0.65
C TYR A 224 -4.82 -18.32 2.10
N ALA A 225 -3.59 -18.67 2.45
CA ALA A 225 -3.11 -18.60 3.83
C ALA A 225 -2.87 -17.13 4.18
N VAL A 226 -3.39 -16.67 5.33
CA VAL A 226 -3.35 -15.24 5.69
C VAL A 226 -2.96 -15.04 7.15
N ARG A 227 -2.41 -13.85 7.44
CA ARG A 227 -2.29 -13.30 8.80
C ARG A 227 -3.25 -12.14 8.95
N VAL A 228 -4.01 -12.12 10.01
CA VAL A 228 -5.01 -11.09 10.29
C VAL A 228 -4.55 -10.26 11.47
N THR A 229 -4.36 -8.95 11.26
CA THR A 229 -4.02 -8.02 12.34
C THR A 229 -5.29 -7.30 12.78
N LEU A 230 -5.60 -7.35 14.06
CA LEU A 230 -6.73 -6.64 14.67
C LEU A 230 -6.34 -5.21 15.07
N GLU A 231 -7.32 -4.39 15.47
CA GLU A 231 -7.10 -2.98 15.87
C GLU A 231 -6.18 -2.82 17.08
N ASP A 232 -6.10 -3.81 17.95
CA ASP A 232 -5.21 -3.83 19.12
C ASP A 232 -3.77 -4.27 18.77
N GLY A 233 -3.51 -4.58 17.50
CA GLY A 233 -2.22 -5.04 17.02
C GLY A 233 -1.97 -6.54 17.18
N THR A 234 -2.94 -7.32 17.70
CA THR A 234 -2.80 -8.77 17.77
C THR A 234 -2.89 -9.41 16.40
N GLU A 235 -2.07 -10.44 16.14
CA GLU A 235 -2.07 -11.18 14.89
C GLU A 235 -2.67 -12.57 15.08
N HIS A 236 -3.52 -12.96 14.14
CA HIS A 236 -4.14 -14.27 14.08
C HIS A 236 -3.92 -14.91 12.71
N PRO A 237 -3.60 -16.22 12.65
CA PRO A 237 -3.56 -16.95 11.41
C PRO A 237 -4.97 -17.17 10.85
N GLY A 238 -5.07 -17.33 9.54
CA GLY A 238 -6.36 -17.56 8.91
C GLY A 238 -6.27 -18.16 7.52
N VAL A 239 -7.45 -18.48 6.99
CA VAL A 239 -7.69 -18.83 5.60
C VAL A 239 -8.65 -17.82 5.01
N ALA A 240 -8.30 -17.25 3.87
CA ALA A 240 -9.17 -16.31 3.18
C ALA A 240 -9.57 -16.80 1.79
N SER A 241 -10.82 -16.57 1.41
CA SER A 241 -11.34 -16.72 0.05
C SER A 241 -11.55 -15.35 -0.55
N LEU A 242 -10.86 -15.06 -1.64
CA LEU A 242 -11.03 -13.87 -2.44
C LEU A 242 -11.77 -14.20 -3.72
N GLY A 243 -12.92 -13.57 -3.97
CA GLY A 243 -13.68 -13.81 -5.19
C GLY A 243 -14.99 -13.06 -5.28
N ILE A 244 -15.75 -13.34 -6.35
CA ILE A 244 -17.06 -12.75 -6.61
C ILE A 244 -18.14 -13.64 -6.03
N ARG A 245 -19.04 -13.05 -5.24
CA ARG A 245 -20.20 -13.74 -4.67
C ARG A 245 -21.44 -13.42 -5.50
N PRO A 246 -21.87 -14.39 -6.35
CA PRO A 246 -23.01 -14.21 -7.25
C PRO A 246 -24.37 -14.21 -6.53
N THR A 247 -24.39 -14.59 -5.25
CA THR A 247 -25.60 -14.59 -4.43
C THR A 247 -26.09 -13.19 -4.04
N PHE A 248 -25.24 -12.19 -4.17
CA PHE A 248 -25.63 -10.79 -3.99
C PHE A 248 -26.15 -10.19 -5.30
N ASP A 249 -27.07 -9.24 -5.22
CA ASP A 249 -27.58 -8.48 -6.36
C ASP A 249 -27.35 -6.97 -6.09
N PRO A 250 -26.38 -6.33 -6.78
CA PRO A 250 -25.45 -6.88 -7.76
C PRO A 250 -24.38 -7.80 -7.13
N PRO A 251 -23.73 -8.69 -7.93
CA PRO A 251 -22.64 -9.53 -7.45
C PRO A 251 -21.54 -8.73 -6.78
N GLN A 252 -21.10 -9.16 -5.61
CA GLN A 252 -20.07 -8.47 -4.81
C GLN A 252 -18.75 -9.21 -4.81
N GLU A 253 -17.66 -8.44 -4.92
CA GLU A 253 -16.30 -8.89 -4.66
C GLU A 253 -15.99 -8.84 -3.17
N LEU A 254 -15.67 -9.98 -2.56
CA LEU A 254 -15.41 -10.08 -1.14
C LEU A 254 -14.09 -10.79 -0.85
N LEU A 255 -13.44 -10.36 0.22
CA LEU A 255 -12.42 -11.10 0.95
C LEU A 255 -13.08 -11.68 2.20
N GLU A 256 -13.35 -12.98 2.18
CA GLU A 256 -13.96 -13.73 3.28
C GLU A 256 -12.86 -14.44 4.06
N THR A 257 -12.62 -14.03 5.29
CA THR A 257 -11.50 -14.53 6.10
C THR A 257 -12.00 -15.30 7.31
N HIS A 258 -11.61 -16.58 7.41
CA HIS A 258 -11.78 -17.40 8.61
C HIS A 258 -10.50 -17.34 9.44
N LEU A 259 -10.58 -16.78 10.65
CA LEU A 259 -9.47 -16.75 11.60
C LEU A 259 -9.39 -18.11 12.32
N LEU A 260 -8.21 -18.73 12.34
CA LEU A 260 -7.98 -20.01 13.00
C LEU A 260 -7.91 -19.82 14.52
N ASP A 261 -8.51 -20.75 15.26
CA ASP A 261 -8.49 -20.78 16.72
C ASP A 261 -8.97 -19.45 17.36
N PHE A 262 -9.96 -18.79 16.73
CA PHE A 262 -10.48 -17.50 17.14
C PHE A 262 -12.00 -17.54 17.29
N ASP A 263 -12.50 -17.04 18.41
CA ASP A 263 -13.96 -17.04 18.74
C ASP A 263 -14.38 -15.70 19.36
N ALA A 264 -14.23 -14.61 18.59
CA ALA A 264 -14.75 -13.31 18.99
C ALA A 264 -15.51 -12.65 17.83
N ASP A 265 -16.38 -11.69 18.15
CA ASP A 265 -17.12 -10.93 17.17
C ASP A 265 -16.25 -9.81 16.57
N LEU A 266 -16.16 -9.79 15.24
CA LEU A 266 -15.38 -8.81 14.47
C LEU A 266 -16.27 -7.85 13.65
N TYR A 267 -17.58 -7.98 13.68
CA TYR A 267 -18.46 -7.10 12.90
C TYR A 267 -18.28 -5.63 13.27
N GLY A 268 -18.16 -4.79 12.25
CA GLY A 268 -17.92 -3.35 12.40
C GLY A 268 -16.49 -2.99 12.82
N ARG A 269 -15.61 -3.97 13.11
CA ARG A 269 -14.21 -3.72 13.46
C ARG A 269 -13.35 -3.61 12.20
N LYS A 270 -12.33 -2.76 12.25
CA LYS A 270 -11.33 -2.68 11.19
C LYS A 270 -10.28 -3.77 11.41
N ILE A 271 -9.98 -4.54 10.38
CA ILE A 271 -8.91 -5.54 10.36
C ILE A 271 -8.00 -5.34 9.15
N GLU A 272 -6.78 -5.86 9.23
CA GLU A 272 -5.87 -5.95 8.09
C GLU A 272 -5.56 -7.43 7.81
N VAL A 273 -5.80 -7.88 6.58
CA VAL A 273 -5.59 -9.25 6.13
C VAL A 273 -4.40 -9.29 5.17
N ALA A 274 -3.30 -9.87 5.63
CA ALA A 274 -2.07 -10.06 4.86
C ALA A 274 -2.09 -11.40 4.13
N LEU A 275 -1.99 -11.38 2.80
CA LEU A 275 -2.04 -12.55 1.92
C LEU A 275 -0.66 -13.22 1.86
N HIS A 276 -0.43 -14.18 2.75
CA HIS A 276 0.87 -14.84 2.89
C HIS A 276 1.18 -15.76 1.71
N ALA A 277 0.27 -16.67 1.36
CA ALA A 277 0.49 -17.62 0.27
C ALA A 277 -0.82 -17.97 -0.44
N PHE A 278 -0.77 -18.07 -1.77
CA PHE A 278 -1.86 -18.61 -2.59
C PHE A 278 -1.92 -20.12 -2.43
N ILE A 279 -3.09 -20.66 -2.08
CA ILE A 279 -3.30 -22.10 -1.89
C ILE A 279 -3.84 -22.73 -3.17
N ARG A 280 -4.95 -22.20 -3.69
CA ARG A 280 -5.61 -22.73 -4.90
C ARG A 280 -6.64 -21.76 -5.47
N ASP A 281 -7.07 -22.02 -6.71
CA ASP A 281 -8.22 -21.33 -7.31
C ASP A 281 -9.54 -21.65 -6.59
N GLU A 282 -10.53 -20.77 -6.73
CA GLU A 282 -11.90 -21.07 -6.31
C GLU A 282 -12.45 -22.31 -7.03
N LYS A 283 -13.28 -23.05 -6.32
CA LYS A 283 -13.93 -24.25 -6.86
C LYS A 283 -15.40 -24.27 -6.47
N LYS A 284 -16.26 -24.63 -7.41
CA LYS A 284 -17.67 -24.92 -7.12
C LYS A 284 -17.79 -26.36 -6.56
N PHE A 285 -18.69 -26.52 -5.60
CA PHE A 285 -18.97 -27.82 -4.97
C PHE A 285 -20.42 -28.17 -5.16
N ASP A 286 -20.70 -29.44 -5.48
CA ASP A 286 -22.05 -29.94 -5.73
C ASP A 286 -22.80 -30.23 -4.44
N ASP A 287 -22.07 -30.45 -3.34
CA ASP A 287 -22.65 -30.71 -2.02
C ASP A 287 -21.84 -30.06 -0.87
N ILE A 288 -22.49 -29.88 0.29
CA ILE A 288 -21.90 -29.26 1.49
C ILE A 288 -20.77 -30.14 2.07
N GLY A 289 -20.86 -31.47 2.00
CA GLY A 289 -19.82 -32.33 2.55
C GLY A 289 -18.50 -32.20 1.80
N ALA A 290 -18.57 -32.10 0.46
CA ALA A 290 -17.40 -31.84 -0.38
C ALA A 290 -16.79 -30.46 -0.06
N LEU A 291 -17.62 -29.44 0.12
CA LEU A 291 -17.16 -28.10 0.54
C LEU A 291 -16.39 -28.16 1.87
N VAL A 292 -16.99 -28.72 2.92
CA VAL A 292 -16.38 -28.83 4.26
C VAL A 292 -15.08 -29.63 4.21
N THR A 293 -15.03 -30.69 3.43
CA THR A 293 -13.81 -31.49 3.25
C THR A 293 -12.68 -30.68 2.64
N HIS A 294 -12.95 -29.80 1.66
CA HIS A 294 -11.97 -28.93 1.06
C HIS A 294 -11.54 -27.81 2.03
N MET A 295 -12.49 -27.22 2.77
CA MET A 295 -12.16 -26.21 3.80
C MET A 295 -11.18 -26.76 4.85
N ARG A 296 -11.37 -27.99 5.31
CA ARG A 296 -10.43 -28.64 6.24
C ARG A 296 -9.04 -28.85 5.62
N ARG A 297 -8.96 -29.17 4.32
CA ARG A 297 -7.67 -29.29 3.61
C ARG A 297 -6.99 -27.94 3.45
N ASP A 298 -7.75 -26.91 3.10
CA ASP A 298 -7.24 -25.53 2.98
C ASP A 298 -6.72 -25.04 4.33
N GLU A 299 -7.43 -25.32 5.43
CA GLU A 299 -6.99 -24.99 6.79
C GLU A 299 -5.68 -25.71 7.14
N ALA A 300 -5.60 -27.03 6.92
CA ALA A 300 -4.37 -27.78 7.20
C ALA A 300 -3.19 -27.26 6.37
N GLN A 301 -3.41 -26.93 5.10
CA GLN A 301 -2.38 -26.33 4.26
C GLN A 301 -1.98 -24.93 4.73
N ALA A 302 -2.93 -24.10 5.17
CA ALA A 302 -2.63 -22.80 5.71
C ALA A 302 -1.81 -22.87 7.01
N ARG A 303 -2.16 -23.79 7.94
CA ARG A 303 -1.38 -24.05 9.14
C ARG A 303 0.08 -24.38 8.81
N HIS A 304 0.29 -25.28 7.85
CA HIS A 304 1.63 -25.64 7.41
C HIS A 304 2.39 -24.45 6.78
N LEU A 305 1.75 -23.69 5.87
CA LEU A 305 2.36 -22.53 5.22
C LEU A 305 2.70 -21.39 6.20
N LEU A 306 1.91 -21.24 7.26
CA LEU A 306 2.10 -20.24 8.31
C LEU A 306 3.05 -20.71 9.43
N ALA A 307 3.59 -21.93 9.31
CA ALA A 307 4.48 -22.56 10.31
C ALA A 307 3.86 -22.64 11.71
N LEU A 308 2.60 -23.14 11.79
CA LEU A 308 1.85 -23.31 13.06
C LEU A 308 1.88 -24.74 13.59
N ASP A 309 2.51 -25.66 12.87
CA ASP A 309 2.64 -27.10 13.24
C ASP A 309 3.85 -27.35 14.14
#